data_1dafa0e4e0ea03162ca62869514ea808
#
_entry.id   1dafa0e4e0ea03162ca62869514ea808
#
_cell.length_a   1.000
_cell.length_b   1.000
_cell.length_c   1.000
_cell.angle_alpha   90.00
_cell.angle_beta   90.00
_cell.angle_gamma   90.00
#
_symmetry.space_group_name_H-M   'P 1'
#
loop_
_entity.id
_entity.type
_entity.pdbx_description
1 polymer ?
#
loop_
_entity_poly.entity_id
_entity_poly.type
_entity_poly.pdbx_seq_one_letter_code
_entity_poly.pdbx_strand_id
1 'polypeptide(L)'
;MPVAAIASRLRIPESTARHRINRLVTSGALEFTVQPNPIRLGYQIWAVLEIQVELPKLRSVAAQLKAAPEVIFLGLVTGAYDIYAAAIFQTTQEMLDFITHRLAEIPGIVRTSTSTILELVKRTVTYPLPPSTLAATRKPRSVRAVRPRTGAAKRPATRR
;
A
#
# COMPACT_ATOMS: atom_id res chain seq x y z
N MET A 1 4.80 11.03 -11.48
CA MET A 1 5.10 10.91 -12.93
C MET A 1 3.80 11.09 -13.72
N PRO A 2 3.72 11.98 -14.73
CA PRO A 2 2.51 12.16 -15.55
C PRO A 2 2.16 10.90 -16.34
N VAL A 3 0.86 10.69 -16.63
CA VAL A 3 0.39 9.51 -17.39
C VAL A 3 1.03 9.45 -18.78
N ALA A 4 1.23 10.60 -19.42
CA ALA A 4 1.92 10.70 -20.71
C ALA A 4 3.35 10.12 -20.66
N ALA A 5 4.11 10.39 -19.60
CA ALA A 5 5.46 9.85 -19.43
C ALA A 5 5.44 8.33 -19.21
N ILE A 6 4.43 7.79 -18.50
CA ILE A 6 4.22 6.34 -18.35
C ILE A 6 3.90 5.72 -19.73
N ALA A 7 2.99 6.32 -20.48
CA ALA A 7 2.57 5.86 -21.80
C ALA A 7 3.76 5.79 -22.77
N SER A 8 4.56 6.86 -22.85
CA SER A 8 5.77 6.93 -23.66
C SER A 8 6.78 5.85 -23.29
N ARG A 9 7.07 5.66 -21.99
CA ARG A 9 8.02 4.65 -21.50
C ARG A 9 7.56 3.22 -21.81
N LEU A 10 6.25 2.96 -21.79
CA LEU A 10 5.66 1.67 -22.11
C LEU A 10 5.34 1.49 -23.60
N ARG A 11 5.55 2.52 -24.42
CA ARG A 11 5.24 2.53 -25.87
C ARG A 11 3.77 2.15 -26.14
N ILE A 12 2.84 2.72 -25.37
CA ILE A 12 1.40 2.51 -25.51
C ILE A 12 0.68 3.87 -25.62
N PRO A 13 -0.53 3.92 -26.20
CA PRO A 13 -1.35 5.15 -26.21
C PRO A 13 -1.64 5.63 -24.78
N GLU A 14 -1.71 6.95 -24.59
CA GLU A 14 -2.00 7.55 -23.28
C GLU A 14 -3.36 7.12 -22.74
N SER A 15 -4.38 7.02 -23.60
CA SER A 15 -5.70 6.51 -23.23
C SER A 15 -5.64 5.09 -22.66
N THR A 16 -4.81 4.23 -23.22
CA THR A 16 -4.59 2.87 -22.73
C THR A 16 -3.89 2.88 -21.37
N ALA A 17 -2.88 3.74 -21.19
CA ALA A 17 -2.19 3.88 -19.90
C ALA A 17 -3.17 4.38 -18.83
N ARG A 18 -3.96 5.40 -19.11
CA ARG A 18 -4.98 5.97 -18.23
C ARG A 18 -6.03 4.91 -17.83
N HIS A 19 -6.55 4.19 -18.79
CA HIS A 19 -7.52 3.11 -18.52
C HIS A 19 -6.95 2.02 -17.60
N ARG A 20 -5.70 1.60 -17.83
CA ARG A 20 -5.04 0.59 -16.97
C ARG A 20 -4.80 1.10 -15.56
N ILE A 21 -4.35 2.35 -15.40
CA ILE A 21 -4.16 2.98 -14.09
C ILE A 21 -5.49 3.05 -13.34
N ASN A 22 -6.55 3.55 -13.98
CA ASN A 22 -7.87 3.65 -13.36
C ASN A 22 -8.37 2.27 -12.91
N ARG A 23 -8.14 1.23 -13.70
CA ARG A 23 -8.51 -0.14 -13.33
C ARG A 23 -7.76 -0.64 -12.10
N LEU A 24 -6.47 -0.33 -11.96
CA LEU A 24 -5.68 -0.67 -10.77
C LEU A 24 -6.16 0.09 -9.53
N VAL A 25 -6.52 1.36 -9.69
CA VAL A 25 -7.08 2.17 -8.59
C VAL A 25 -8.44 1.64 -8.17
N THR A 26 -9.35 1.40 -9.12
CA THR A 26 -10.70 0.90 -8.83
C THR A 26 -10.68 -0.49 -8.19
N SER A 27 -9.69 -1.34 -8.54
CA SER A 27 -9.52 -2.66 -7.92
C SER A 27 -8.83 -2.62 -6.54
N GLY A 28 -8.42 -1.45 -6.05
CA GLY A 28 -7.65 -1.32 -4.81
C GLY A 28 -6.20 -1.82 -4.90
N ALA A 29 -5.73 -2.22 -6.09
CA ALA A 29 -4.35 -2.68 -6.29
C ALA A 29 -3.33 -1.53 -6.32
N LEU A 30 -3.79 -0.30 -6.53
CA LEU A 30 -2.99 0.91 -6.53
C LEU A 30 -3.74 2.00 -5.76
N GLU A 31 -3.03 2.65 -4.84
CA GLU A 31 -3.51 3.81 -4.12
C GLU A 31 -2.59 5.01 -4.39
N PHE A 32 -3.18 6.18 -4.64
CA PHE A 32 -2.44 7.42 -4.70
C PHE A 32 -2.46 8.07 -3.32
N THR A 33 -1.29 8.25 -2.73
CA THR A 33 -1.15 8.93 -1.44
C THR A 33 -0.05 9.98 -1.50
N VAL A 34 -0.18 10.99 -0.66
CA VAL A 34 0.87 11.97 -0.40
C VAL A 34 1.56 11.57 0.89
N GLN A 35 2.86 11.33 0.81
CA GLN A 35 3.65 10.95 1.98
C GLN A 35 4.47 12.15 2.46
N PRO A 36 4.05 12.81 3.55
CA PRO A 36 4.84 13.88 4.15
C PRO A 36 6.11 13.32 4.81
N ASN A 37 7.10 14.18 4.99
CA ASN A 37 8.27 13.85 5.79
C ASN A 37 8.02 14.28 7.26
N PRO A 38 7.82 13.34 8.20
CA PRO A 38 7.47 13.68 9.58
C PRO A 38 8.53 14.55 10.28
N ILE A 39 9.81 14.31 10.02
CA ILE A 39 10.91 15.09 10.61
C ILE A 39 10.79 16.57 10.19
N ARG A 40 10.45 16.84 8.92
CA ARG A 40 10.24 18.22 8.43
C ARG A 40 8.95 18.86 8.95
N LEU A 41 8.01 18.05 9.45
CA LEU A 41 6.80 18.51 10.13
C LEU A 41 7.00 18.69 11.65
N GLY A 42 8.24 18.48 12.17
CA GLY A 42 8.56 18.67 13.58
C GLY A 42 8.45 17.41 14.44
N TYR A 43 8.05 16.25 13.88
CA TYR A 43 8.03 14.99 14.63
C TYR A 43 9.44 14.44 14.76
N GLN A 44 9.99 14.48 15.97
CA GLN A 44 11.36 14.07 16.24
C GLN A 44 11.44 12.67 16.85
N ILE A 45 10.33 12.18 17.43
CA ILE A 45 10.29 10.91 18.16
C ILE A 45 9.40 9.94 17.42
N TRP A 46 9.94 8.77 17.15
CA TRP A 46 9.23 7.60 16.67
C TRP A 46 9.29 6.53 17.73
N ALA A 47 8.13 6.19 18.28
CA ALA A 47 8.00 5.14 19.28
C ALA A 47 7.36 3.90 18.68
N VAL A 48 7.86 2.75 19.11
CA VAL A 48 7.25 1.44 18.90
C VAL A 48 6.57 1.05 20.20
N LEU A 49 5.29 0.71 20.11
CA LEU A 49 4.47 0.30 21.22
C LEU A 49 4.10 -1.17 21.04
N GLU A 50 4.50 -1.98 21.99
CA GLU A 50 4.16 -3.41 22.09
C GLU A 50 3.21 -3.56 23.28
N ILE A 51 1.99 -4.01 23.02
CA ILE A 51 0.91 -3.96 24.00
C ILE A 51 0.29 -5.34 24.18
N GLN A 52 0.24 -5.78 25.41
CA GLN A 52 -0.47 -6.98 25.83
C GLN A 52 -1.83 -6.57 26.39
N VAL A 53 -2.89 -7.26 25.97
CA VAL A 53 -4.26 -6.92 26.37
C VAL A 53 -5.02 -8.14 26.86
N GLU A 54 -6.11 -7.92 27.62
CA GLU A 54 -7.12 -8.93 27.86
C GLU A 54 -7.78 -9.32 26.52
N LEU A 55 -7.69 -10.58 26.09
CA LEU A 55 -8.19 -11.04 24.79
C LEU A 55 -9.63 -10.61 24.48
N PRO A 56 -10.60 -10.65 25.41
CA PRO A 56 -11.95 -10.14 25.13
C PRO A 56 -12.01 -8.67 24.75
N LYS A 57 -11.03 -7.87 25.18
CA LYS A 57 -10.95 -6.43 24.94
C LYS A 57 -10.06 -6.04 23.77
N LEU A 58 -9.42 -7.01 23.11
CA LEU A 58 -8.47 -6.76 22.00
C LEU A 58 -9.00 -5.80 20.93
N ARG A 59 -10.23 -6.03 20.47
CA ARG A 59 -10.83 -5.20 19.42
C ARG A 59 -11.18 -3.79 19.91
N SER A 60 -11.63 -3.63 21.14
CA SER A 60 -11.96 -2.32 21.71
C SER A 60 -10.71 -1.48 21.97
N VAL A 61 -9.63 -2.09 22.49
CA VAL A 61 -8.34 -1.45 22.67
C VAL A 61 -7.77 -1.00 21.32
N ALA A 62 -7.78 -1.89 20.33
CA ALA A 62 -7.31 -1.56 18.98
C ALA A 62 -8.11 -0.41 18.35
N ALA A 63 -9.42 -0.34 18.56
CA ALA A 63 -10.25 0.75 18.06
C ALA A 63 -9.91 2.10 18.71
N GLN A 64 -9.64 2.13 20.02
CA GLN A 64 -9.23 3.33 20.74
C GLN A 64 -7.85 3.81 20.29
N LEU A 65 -6.88 2.91 20.15
CA LEU A 65 -5.54 3.24 19.64
C LEU A 65 -5.60 3.75 18.19
N LYS A 66 -6.43 3.14 17.36
CA LYS A 66 -6.64 3.59 15.97
C LYS A 66 -7.16 5.04 15.90
N ALA A 67 -7.93 5.48 16.88
CA ALA A 67 -8.47 6.84 16.93
C ALA A 67 -7.45 7.88 17.41
N ALA A 68 -6.29 7.46 17.95
CA ALA A 68 -5.25 8.35 18.40
C ALA A 68 -4.45 8.89 17.20
N PRO A 69 -4.38 10.21 16.99
CA PRO A 69 -3.70 10.81 15.84
C PRO A 69 -2.19 10.58 15.84
N GLU A 70 -1.61 10.34 17.01
CA GLU A 70 -0.19 10.02 17.17
C GLU A 70 0.15 8.65 16.60
N VAL A 71 -0.82 7.72 16.57
CA VAL A 71 -0.62 6.33 16.09
C VAL A 71 -0.71 6.29 14.57
N ILE A 72 0.43 6.05 13.94
CA ILE A 72 0.57 6.03 12.47
C ILE A 72 0.56 4.61 11.88
N PHE A 73 0.71 3.59 12.71
CA PHE A 73 0.62 2.18 12.33
C PHE A 73 0.03 1.39 13.49
N LEU A 74 -0.82 0.44 13.19
CA LEU A 74 -1.40 -0.46 14.17
C LEU A 74 -1.63 -1.84 13.55
N GLY A 75 -1.10 -2.88 14.17
CA GLY A 75 -1.29 -4.26 13.77
C GLY A 75 -1.63 -5.15 14.97
N LEU A 76 -2.55 -6.10 14.78
CA LEU A 76 -2.73 -7.20 15.70
C LEU A 76 -1.69 -8.27 15.36
N VAL A 77 -0.98 -8.77 16.37
CA VAL A 77 0.15 -9.66 16.18
C VAL A 77 -0.01 -10.92 17.02
N THR A 78 0.77 -11.93 16.73
CA THR A 78 0.92 -13.14 17.55
C THR A 78 2.26 -13.12 18.27
N GLY A 79 2.34 -13.69 19.45
CA GLY A 79 3.58 -13.78 20.23
C GLY A 79 3.41 -13.26 21.66
N ALA A 80 4.44 -12.62 22.19
CA ALA A 80 4.45 -12.11 23.56
C ALA A 80 3.51 -10.91 23.79
N TYR A 81 3.16 -10.22 22.73
CA TYR A 81 2.23 -9.07 22.71
C TYR A 81 1.12 -9.33 21.70
N ASP A 82 0.01 -8.64 21.87
CA ASP A 82 -1.20 -8.81 21.06
C ASP A 82 -1.36 -7.68 20.03
N ILE A 83 -0.80 -6.50 20.35
CA ILE A 83 -0.85 -5.30 19.49
C ILE A 83 0.57 -4.75 19.33
N TYR A 84 0.92 -4.45 18.08
CA TYR A 84 2.11 -3.68 17.70
C TYR A 84 1.66 -2.38 17.07
N ALA A 85 2.14 -1.26 17.58
CA ALA A 85 1.85 0.05 17.03
C ALA A 85 3.12 0.89 16.87
N ALA A 86 3.08 1.83 15.93
CA ALA A 86 4.07 2.89 15.83
C ALA A 86 3.37 4.24 16.03
N ALA A 87 3.97 5.08 16.84
CA ALA A 87 3.48 6.43 17.13
C ALA A 87 4.58 7.46 16.91
N ILE A 88 4.18 8.71 16.64
CA ILE A 88 5.10 9.82 16.41
C ILE A 88 4.76 10.99 17.35
N PHE A 89 5.79 11.66 17.86
CA PHE A 89 5.66 12.78 18.78
C PHE A 89 6.65 13.89 18.42
N GLN A 90 6.31 15.12 18.74
CA GLN A 90 7.22 16.25 18.56
C GLN A 90 8.23 16.34 19.70
N THR A 91 7.81 16.02 20.92
CA THR A 91 8.63 16.12 22.14
C THR A 91 8.55 14.86 23.01
N THR A 92 9.55 14.67 23.86
CA THR A 92 9.53 13.60 24.87
C THR A 92 8.37 13.78 25.85
N GLN A 93 7.97 15.01 26.14
CA GLN A 93 6.84 15.28 27.02
C GLN A 93 5.53 14.80 26.41
N GLU A 94 5.27 15.05 25.12
CA GLU A 94 4.09 14.53 24.43
C GLU A 94 4.04 12.99 24.46
N MET A 95 5.19 12.34 24.26
CA MET A 95 5.28 10.88 24.35
C MET A 95 4.96 10.39 25.76
N LEU A 96 5.50 11.05 26.80
CA LEU A 96 5.23 10.73 28.19
C LEU A 96 3.75 10.88 28.51
N ASP A 97 3.15 12.01 28.13
CA ASP A 97 1.73 12.28 28.34
C ASP A 97 0.83 11.26 27.63
N PHE A 98 1.19 10.87 26.42
CA PHE A 98 0.48 9.81 25.71
C PHE A 98 0.52 8.48 26.46
N ILE A 99 1.69 8.08 26.97
CA ILE A 99 1.85 6.81 27.68
C ILE A 99 1.13 6.85 29.02
N THR A 100 1.27 7.92 29.79
CA THR A 100 0.79 7.99 31.18
C THR A 100 -0.68 8.34 31.31
N HIS A 101 -1.26 9.11 30.40
CA HIS A 101 -2.64 9.56 30.46
C HIS A 101 -3.53 8.88 29.43
N ARG A 102 -3.08 8.70 28.19
CA ARG A 102 -3.94 8.13 27.14
C ARG A 102 -3.84 6.61 27.05
N LEU A 103 -2.61 6.08 27.01
CA LEU A 103 -2.42 4.63 26.88
C LEU A 103 -2.79 3.90 28.18
N ALA A 104 -2.38 4.43 29.33
CA ALA A 104 -2.66 3.84 30.63
C ALA A 104 -4.15 3.82 31.01
N GLU A 105 -4.95 4.74 30.48
CA GLU A 105 -6.40 4.83 30.73
C GLU A 105 -7.24 3.90 29.86
N ILE A 106 -6.67 3.23 28.86
CA ILE A 106 -7.41 2.30 28.00
C ILE A 106 -7.72 1.01 28.74
N PRO A 107 -9.01 0.72 29.02
CA PRO A 107 -9.36 -0.49 29.78
C PRO A 107 -9.04 -1.76 29.02
N GLY A 108 -8.34 -2.67 29.67
CA GLY A 108 -7.97 -3.97 29.10
C GLY A 108 -6.51 -4.05 28.63
N ILE A 109 -5.75 -3.00 28.74
CA ILE A 109 -4.29 -3.09 28.61
C ILE A 109 -3.73 -3.73 29.88
N VAL A 110 -2.96 -4.80 29.70
CA VAL A 110 -2.30 -5.55 30.79
C VAL A 110 -0.86 -5.06 30.95
N ARG A 111 -0.16 -4.89 29.86
CA ARG A 111 1.25 -4.49 29.84
C ARG A 111 1.58 -3.74 28.56
N THR A 112 2.49 -2.79 28.68
CA THR A 112 3.07 -2.09 27.54
C THR A 112 4.60 -2.09 27.61
N SER A 113 5.22 -2.13 26.42
CA SER A 113 6.64 -1.88 26.24
C SER A 113 6.76 -0.77 25.19
N THR A 114 7.58 0.23 25.47
CA THR A 114 7.79 1.36 24.54
C THR A 114 9.26 1.47 24.21
N SER A 115 9.59 1.43 22.93
CA SER A 115 10.94 1.64 22.41
C SER A 115 10.97 2.84 21.49
N THR A 116 12.00 3.66 21.58
CA THR A 116 12.20 4.80 20.67
C THR A 116 13.14 4.39 19.55
N ILE A 117 12.78 4.70 18.29
CA ILE A 117 13.64 4.48 17.13
C ILE A 117 14.72 5.59 17.14
N LEU A 118 15.97 5.19 17.33
CA LEU A 118 17.11 6.11 17.35
C LEU A 118 17.47 6.61 15.96
N GLU A 119 17.38 5.72 14.95
CA GLU A 119 17.68 6.04 13.56
C GLU A 119 16.73 5.28 12.63
N LEU A 120 16.10 5.99 11.71
CA LEU A 120 15.24 5.39 10.68
C LEU A 120 16.07 5.03 9.44
N VAL A 121 16.68 3.87 9.44
CA VAL A 121 17.59 3.40 8.38
C VAL A 121 16.86 3.15 7.05
N LYS A 122 15.61 2.67 7.10
CA LYS A 122 14.80 2.40 5.90
C LYS A 122 13.31 2.61 6.18
N ARG A 123 12.69 3.39 5.32
CA ARG A 123 11.23 3.51 5.25
C ARG A 123 10.78 3.41 3.80
N THR A 124 10.00 2.41 3.49
CA THR A 124 9.43 2.26 2.16
C THR A 124 7.95 1.91 2.25
N VAL A 125 7.16 2.50 1.37
CA VAL A 125 5.74 2.15 1.15
C VAL A 125 5.55 1.39 -0.16
N THR A 126 6.66 1.06 -0.84
CA THR A 126 6.63 0.34 -2.10
C THR A 126 6.88 -1.14 -1.85
N TYR A 127 5.99 -1.98 -2.30
CA TYR A 127 6.11 -3.43 -2.18
C TYR A 127 6.56 -4.03 -3.51
N PRO A 128 7.46 -5.03 -3.51
CA PRO A 128 7.79 -5.78 -4.71
C PRO A 128 6.53 -6.53 -5.19
N LEU A 129 6.30 -6.50 -6.52
CA LEU A 129 5.19 -7.25 -7.08
C LEU A 129 5.45 -8.75 -6.98
N PRO A 130 4.49 -9.56 -6.47
CA PRO A 130 4.63 -11.00 -6.45
C PRO A 130 4.84 -11.55 -7.88
N PRO A 131 5.65 -12.61 -8.07
CA PRO A 131 5.88 -13.22 -9.38
C PRO A 131 4.59 -13.65 -10.10
N SER A 132 3.57 -14.10 -9.36
CA SER A 132 2.24 -14.44 -9.87
C SER A 132 1.53 -13.25 -10.53
N THR A 133 1.67 -12.05 -9.97
CA THR A 133 1.10 -10.80 -10.54
C THR A 133 1.80 -10.43 -11.85
N LEU A 134 3.12 -10.63 -11.93
CA LEU A 134 3.91 -10.40 -13.14
C LEU A 134 3.58 -11.42 -14.24
N ALA A 135 3.29 -12.66 -13.89
CA ALA A 135 2.88 -13.70 -14.83
C ALA A 135 1.48 -13.44 -15.41
N ALA A 136 0.54 -12.96 -14.60
CA ALA A 136 -0.83 -12.65 -15.04
C ALA A 136 -0.89 -11.50 -16.06
N THR A 137 0.09 -10.60 -16.06
CA THR A 137 0.20 -9.47 -17.01
C THR A 137 0.82 -9.89 -18.35
N ARG A 138 1.44 -11.08 -18.44
CA ARG A 138 2.03 -11.67 -19.65
C ARG A 138 1.08 -12.56 -20.43
N LYS A 139 -0.20 -12.22 -20.60
CA LYS A 139 -1.01 -12.90 -21.62
C LYS A 139 -0.37 -12.64 -22.98
N PRO A 140 0.02 -13.70 -23.74
CA PRO A 140 0.56 -13.51 -25.07
C PRO A 140 -0.50 -12.81 -25.93
N ARG A 141 -0.12 -11.71 -26.60
CA ARG A 141 -0.93 -11.14 -27.67
C ARG A 141 -1.12 -12.27 -28.68
N SER A 142 -2.33 -12.79 -28.78
CA SER A 142 -2.68 -13.66 -29.88
C SER A 142 -2.34 -12.91 -31.18
N VAL A 143 -1.34 -13.41 -31.88
CA VAL A 143 -1.02 -12.98 -33.24
C VAL A 143 -2.26 -13.34 -34.07
N ARG A 144 -3.03 -12.34 -34.44
CA ARG A 144 -4.16 -12.48 -35.33
C ARG A 144 -3.58 -13.02 -36.64
N ALA A 145 -3.82 -14.32 -36.90
CA ALA A 145 -3.41 -14.93 -38.13
C ALA A 145 -3.98 -14.13 -39.31
N VAL A 146 -3.07 -13.56 -40.10
CA VAL A 146 -3.42 -12.91 -41.35
C VAL A 146 -3.96 -14.01 -42.28
N ARG A 147 -5.28 -14.02 -42.53
CA ARG A 147 -5.87 -14.89 -43.52
C ARG A 147 -5.27 -14.53 -44.90
N PRO A 148 -4.71 -15.49 -45.66
CA PRO A 148 -4.26 -15.23 -47.02
C PRO A 148 -5.47 -14.84 -47.87
N ARG A 149 -5.37 -13.70 -48.58
CA ARG A 149 -6.33 -13.31 -49.61
C ARG A 149 -6.22 -14.31 -50.76
N THR A 150 -7.14 -15.25 -50.84
CA THR A 150 -7.32 -16.08 -52.05
C THR A 150 -7.79 -15.15 -53.16
N GLY A 151 -6.89 -14.89 -54.10
CA GLY A 151 -7.19 -14.17 -55.33
C GLY A 151 -8.11 -15.00 -56.21
N ALA A 152 -9.30 -14.49 -56.52
CA ALA A 152 -10.18 -15.05 -57.49
C ALA A 152 -9.58 -14.86 -58.88
N ALA A 153 -9.11 -15.96 -59.50
CA ALA A 153 -8.71 -15.97 -60.90
C ALA A 153 -9.96 -15.86 -61.77
N LYS A 154 -10.07 -14.76 -62.54
CA LYS A 154 -11.05 -14.58 -63.61
C LYS A 154 -10.72 -15.54 -64.77
N ARG A 155 -11.59 -16.47 -65.07
CA ARG A 155 -11.54 -17.29 -66.32
C ARG A 155 -12.07 -16.40 -67.50
N PRO A 156 -11.40 -16.38 -68.65
CA PRO A 156 -11.93 -15.73 -69.84
C PRO A 156 -13.05 -16.55 -70.51
N ALA A 157 -14.06 -15.84 -70.97
CA ALA A 157 -15.14 -16.40 -71.74
C ALA A 157 -14.68 -16.72 -73.19
N THR A 158 -14.83 -17.95 -73.59
CA THR A 158 -14.70 -18.36 -75.02
C THR A 158 -16.08 -18.30 -75.69
N ARG A 159 -16.15 -17.51 -76.76
CA ARG A 159 -17.25 -17.46 -77.70
C ARG A 159 -17.24 -18.72 -78.56
N ARG A 160 -18.38 -19.31 -78.71
CA ARG A 160 -19.03 -19.77 -80.00
C ARG A 160 -20.50 -19.86 -79.79
#